data_850086a9e55a477a384135a3acc1dc32
#
_entry.id   850086a9e55a477a384135a3acc1dc32
#
_cell.length_a   1.000
_cell.length_b   1.000
_cell.length_c   1.000
_cell.angle_alpha   90.00
_cell.angle_beta   90.00
_cell.angle_gamma   90.00
#
_symmetry.space_group_name_H-M   'P 1'
#
loop_
_entity.id
_entity.type
_entity.pdbx_description
1 polymer ?
#
loop_
_entity_poly.entity_id
_entity_poly.type
_entity_poly.pdbx_seq_one_letter_code
_entity_poly.pdbx_strand_id
1 'polypeptide(L)'
;MDNTITMKRFEIVIGIEQLEHLTEILDRCAVRGYTVLKNAGGLGSRGMRDPSDVLLEQENVMVVLACKDDQAQRVVNELRPALKSLGGMCLISDCLWVEGPAVSY
;
A
#
# COMPACT_ATOMS: atom_id res chain seq x y z
N MET A 1 10.42 20.99 -9.86
CA MET A 1 10.55 20.29 -11.18
C MET A 1 9.27 20.52 -11.96
N ASP A 2 9.44 20.93 -13.21
CA ASP A 2 8.27 21.24 -14.04
C ASP A 2 7.47 20.00 -14.36
N ASN A 3 6.15 20.19 -14.52
CA ASN A 3 5.22 19.12 -14.85
C ASN A 3 5.17 18.00 -13.81
N THR A 4 5.38 18.37 -12.55
CA THR A 4 5.25 17.45 -11.44
C THR A 4 4.48 18.11 -10.31
N ILE A 5 3.84 17.28 -9.50
CA ILE A 5 3.22 17.72 -8.26
C ILE A 5 3.70 16.83 -7.11
N THR A 6 3.76 17.40 -5.93
CA THR A 6 4.13 16.66 -4.74
C THR A 6 2.96 15.82 -4.25
N MET A 7 3.23 14.56 -3.99
CA MET A 7 2.25 13.61 -3.50
C MET A 7 2.83 12.83 -2.32
N LYS A 8 1.99 12.15 -1.60
CA LYS A 8 2.41 11.16 -0.60
C LYS A 8 2.34 9.78 -1.23
N ARG A 9 3.41 9.02 -1.09
CA ARG A 9 3.50 7.64 -1.57
C ARG A 9 3.40 6.69 -0.39
N PHE A 10 2.53 5.70 -0.52
CA PHE A 10 2.38 4.64 0.47
C PHE A 10 2.95 3.35 -0.09
N GLU A 11 3.68 2.64 0.74
CA GLU A 11 4.10 1.27 0.49
C GLU A 11 3.59 0.43 1.65
N ILE A 12 2.65 -0.45 1.36
CA ILE A 12 1.97 -1.25 2.40
C ILE A 12 2.27 -2.71 2.11
N VAL A 13 2.97 -3.36 3.03
CA VAL A 13 3.30 -4.78 2.90
C VAL A 13 2.47 -5.57 3.89
N ILE A 14 1.67 -6.50 3.38
CA ILE A 14 0.78 -7.35 4.18
C ILE A 14 0.79 -8.76 3.62
N GLY A 15 0.26 -9.71 4.39
CA GLY A 15 -0.05 -11.01 3.83
C GLY A 15 -1.21 -10.93 2.86
N ILE A 16 -1.19 -11.78 1.85
CA ILE A 16 -2.23 -11.77 0.82
C ILE A 16 -3.63 -12.00 1.39
N GLU A 17 -3.72 -12.72 2.49
CA GLU A 17 -4.99 -12.99 3.16
C GLU A 17 -5.65 -11.73 3.73
N GLN A 18 -4.89 -10.64 3.85
CA GLN A 18 -5.38 -9.37 4.34
C GLN A 18 -5.66 -8.35 3.22
N LEU A 19 -5.43 -8.74 1.97
CA LEU A 19 -5.55 -7.80 0.85
C LEU A 19 -6.97 -7.26 0.71
N GLU A 20 -7.97 -8.11 0.85
CA GLU A 20 -9.37 -7.67 0.76
C GLU A 20 -9.70 -6.65 1.84
N HIS A 21 -9.25 -6.89 3.08
CA HIS A 21 -9.44 -5.96 4.18
C HIS A 21 -8.79 -4.61 3.88
N LEU A 22 -7.55 -4.63 3.37
CA LEU A 22 -6.85 -3.39 3.01
C LEU A 22 -7.59 -2.64 1.90
N THR A 23 -8.02 -3.33 0.86
CA THR A 23 -8.71 -2.66 -0.25
C THR A 23 -10.03 -2.05 0.17
N GLU A 24 -10.73 -2.65 1.13
CA GLU A 24 -11.93 -2.06 1.70
C GLU A 24 -11.63 -0.74 2.43
N ILE A 25 -10.52 -0.71 3.18
CA ILE A 25 -10.09 0.51 3.86
C ILE A 25 -9.77 1.61 2.84
N LEU A 26 -9.01 1.26 1.81
CA LEU A 26 -8.65 2.23 0.77
C LEU A 26 -9.87 2.76 0.02
N ASP A 27 -10.84 1.90 -0.22
CA ASP A 27 -12.08 2.28 -0.86
C ASP A 27 -12.87 3.29 -0.02
N ARG A 28 -12.93 3.09 1.30
CA ARG A 28 -13.57 4.05 2.21
C ARG A 28 -12.86 5.40 2.21
N CYS A 29 -11.57 5.43 1.91
CA CYS A 29 -10.78 6.66 1.81
C CYS A 29 -10.86 7.28 0.41
N ALA A 30 -11.67 6.74 -0.47
CA ALA A 30 -11.82 7.18 -1.86
C ALA A 30 -10.51 7.04 -2.67
N VAL A 31 -9.65 6.12 -2.29
CA VAL A 31 -8.48 5.77 -3.09
C VAL A 31 -8.93 4.91 -4.26
N ARG A 32 -8.75 5.42 -5.47
CA ARG A 32 -9.26 4.78 -6.68
C ARG A 32 -8.22 3.98 -7.44
N GLY A 33 -6.95 4.26 -7.19
CA GLY A 33 -5.88 3.60 -7.92
C GLY A 33 -4.79 3.14 -6.97
N TYR A 34 -4.34 1.91 -7.14
CA TYR A 34 -3.20 1.35 -6.43
C TYR A 34 -2.65 0.19 -7.27
N THR A 35 -1.41 -0.15 -7.00
CA THR A 35 -0.76 -1.27 -7.67
C THR A 35 -0.43 -2.34 -6.64
N VAL A 36 -0.73 -3.58 -6.96
CA VAL A 36 -0.43 -4.72 -6.08
C VAL A 36 0.73 -5.51 -6.70
N LEU A 37 1.80 -5.63 -5.92
CA LEU A 37 2.94 -6.47 -6.29
C LEU A 37 2.88 -7.73 -5.45
N LYS A 38 2.80 -8.87 -6.10
CA LYS A 38 2.70 -10.16 -5.44
C LYS A 38 4.08 -10.78 -5.20
N ASN A 39 4.11 -11.83 -4.41
CA ASN A 39 5.32 -12.60 -4.13
C ASN A 39 6.44 -11.78 -3.50
N ALA A 40 6.09 -10.87 -2.60
CA ALA A 40 7.08 -10.11 -1.85
C ALA A 40 7.67 -10.99 -0.73
N GLY A 41 8.96 -11.25 -0.79
CA GLY A 41 9.66 -12.02 0.22
C GLY A 41 10.47 -11.13 1.15
N GLY A 42 10.82 -11.66 2.31
CA GLY A 42 11.63 -10.92 3.26
C GLY A 42 11.48 -11.45 4.68
N LEU A 43 12.16 -10.78 5.60
CA LEU A 43 12.07 -11.07 7.03
C LEU A 43 11.22 -10.02 7.70
N GLY A 44 10.12 -10.45 8.29
CA GLY A 44 9.22 -9.55 9.01
C GLY A 44 8.96 -10.06 10.41
N SER A 45 7.99 -9.42 11.09
CA SER A 45 7.62 -9.78 12.46
C SER A 45 7.06 -11.21 12.58
N ARG A 46 6.61 -11.78 11.47
CA ARG A 46 6.11 -13.16 11.41
C ARG A 46 7.15 -14.17 10.91
N GLY A 47 8.40 -13.74 10.79
CA GLY A 47 9.47 -14.58 10.30
C GLY A 47 9.72 -14.44 8.81
N MET A 48 10.64 -15.27 8.31
CA MET A 48 11.05 -15.24 6.91
C MET A 48 9.94 -15.78 6.03
N ARG A 49 9.63 -15.05 4.95
CA ARG A 49 8.74 -15.54 3.91
C ARG A 49 9.50 -15.60 2.59
N ASP A 50 9.54 -16.79 2.02
CA ASP A 50 10.19 -17.04 0.74
C ASP A 50 9.11 -17.01 -0.36
N PRO A 51 9.25 -16.16 -1.38
CA PRO A 51 8.26 -16.11 -2.46
C PRO A 51 8.08 -17.43 -3.20
N SER A 52 9.09 -18.32 -3.14
CA SER A 52 9.01 -19.63 -3.79
C SER A 52 8.33 -20.69 -2.93
N ASP A 53 7.98 -20.39 -1.70
CA ASP A 53 7.39 -21.38 -0.80
C ASP A 53 5.88 -21.47 -1.01
N VAL A 54 5.51 -22.32 -1.96
CA VAL A 54 4.11 -22.52 -2.34
C VAL A 54 3.32 -23.35 -1.34
N LEU A 55 3.98 -23.96 -0.36
CA LEU A 55 3.30 -24.80 0.61
C LEU A 55 2.58 -24.01 1.69
N LEU A 56 2.95 -22.77 1.89
CA LEU A 56 2.45 -21.99 3.02
C LEU A 56 1.17 -21.22 2.73
N GLU A 57 0.68 -21.17 1.51
CA GLU A 57 -0.48 -20.36 1.16
C GLU A 57 -0.41 -18.94 1.71
N GLN A 58 0.80 -18.51 2.07
CA GLN A 58 1.04 -17.24 2.75
C GLN A 58 2.10 -16.48 1.98
N GLU A 59 1.68 -15.80 0.96
CA GLU A 59 2.56 -14.85 0.30
C GLU A 59 2.31 -13.45 0.84
N ASN A 60 3.34 -12.62 0.79
CA ASN A 60 3.20 -11.20 1.05
C ASN A 60 2.93 -10.46 -0.25
N VAL A 61 2.19 -9.39 -0.13
CA VAL A 61 1.96 -8.46 -1.22
C VAL A 61 2.40 -7.07 -0.79
N MET A 62 2.83 -6.27 -1.75
CA MET A 62 3.08 -4.87 -1.54
C MET A 62 2.08 -4.07 -2.35
N VAL A 63 1.39 -3.15 -1.66
CA VAL A 63 0.44 -2.24 -2.31
C VAL A 63 1.06 -0.87 -2.34
N VAL A 64 1.15 -0.30 -3.53
CA VAL A 64 1.73 1.03 -3.75
C VAL A 64 0.64 1.95 -4.26
N LEU A 65 0.55 3.12 -3.65
CA LEU A 65 -0.36 4.16 -4.10
C LEU A 65 0.25 5.53 -3.84
N ALA A 66 -0.27 6.53 -4.53
CA ALA A 66 0.10 7.91 -4.30
C ALA A 66 -1.17 8.75 -4.22
N CYS A 67 -1.17 9.73 -3.33
CA CYS A 67 -2.32 10.61 -3.16
C CYS A 67 -1.89 11.94 -2.56
N LYS A 68 -2.78 12.92 -2.63
CA LYS A 68 -2.54 14.24 -2.05
C LYS A 68 -2.65 14.22 -0.53
N ASP A 69 -2.13 15.26 0.11
CA ASP A 69 -1.98 15.32 1.56
C ASP A 69 -3.29 15.08 2.32
N ASP A 70 -4.39 15.67 1.88
CA ASP A 70 -5.67 15.53 2.58
C ASP A 70 -6.18 14.09 2.52
N GLN A 71 -6.06 13.45 1.38
CA GLN A 71 -6.44 12.05 1.23
C GLN A 71 -5.47 11.15 1.98
N ALA A 72 -4.18 11.47 1.93
CA ALA A 72 -3.16 10.72 2.67
C ALA A 72 -3.45 10.71 4.17
N GLN A 73 -3.86 11.84 4.73
CA GLN A 73 -4.20 11.88 6.15
C GLN A 73 -5.40 10.99 6.48
N ARG A 74 -6.38 10.93 5.60
CA ARG A 74 -7.52 10.02 5.80
C ARG A 74 -7.09 8.56 5.75
N VAL A 75 -6.18 8.23 4.84
CA VAL A 75 -5.64 6.87 4.74
C VAL A 75 -4.91 6.50 6.03
N VAL A 76 -4.06 7.39 6.55
CA VAL A 76 -3.36 7.16 7.82
C VAL A 76 -4.35 6.93 8.95
N ASN A 77 -5.37 7.78 9.04
CA ASN A 77 -6.36 7.70 10.12
C ASN A 77 -7.12 6.37 10.10
N GLU A 78 -7.42 5.85 8.90
CA GLU A 78 -8.13 4.58 8.75
C GLU A 78 -7.20 3.36 8.89
N LEU A 79 -5.96 3.46 8.43
CA LEU A 79 -5.02 2.36 8.52
C LEU A 79 -4.50 2.14 9.93
N ARG A 80 -4.23 3.21 10.66
CA ARG A 80 -3.60 3.10 11.96
C ARG A 80 -4.27 2.11 12.91
N PRO A 81 -5.60 2.17 13.13
CA PRO A 81 -6.25 1.21 14.00
C PRO A 81 -6.28 -0.21 13.44
N ALA A 82 -6.14 -0.37 12.13
CA ALA A 82 -6.19 -1.67 11.47
C ALA A 82 -4.83 -2.36 11.36
N LEU A 83 -3.73 -1.64 11.61
CA LEU A 83 -2.38 -2.20 11.38
C LEU A 83 -2.12 -3.48 12.16
N LYS A 84 -2.63 -3.56 13.40
CA LYS A 84 -2.43 -4.76 14.21
C LYS A 84 -3.08 -5.98 13.58
N SER A 85 -4.30 -5.84 13.10
CA SER A 85 -5.02 -6.95 12.46
C SER A 85 -4.49 -7.24 11.05
N LEU A 86 -4.03 -6.22 10.33
CA LEU A 86 -3.40 -6.41 9.03
C LEU A 86 -2.07 -7.15 9.15
N GLY A 87 -1.36 -6.96 10.26
CA GLY A 87 -0.14 -7.69 10.55
C GLY A 87 1.03 -7.36 9.64
N GLY A 88 1.04 -6.18 9.06
CA GLY A 88 2.07 -5.77 8.13
C GLY A 88 2.71 -4.45 8.49
N MET A 89 3.24 -3.78 7.50
CA MET A 89 3.83 -2.46 7.68
C MET A 89 3.31 -1.49 6.62
N CYS A 90 3.35 -0.20 6.98
CA CYS A 90 3.00 0.86 6.06
C CYS A 90 4.06 1.95 6.14
N LEU A 91 4.65 2.28 5.01
CA LEU A 91 5.61 3.36 4.89
C LEU A 91 5.00 4.48 4.06
N ILE A 92 5.32 5.71 4.42
CA ILE A 92 4.88 6.90 3.68
C ILE A 92 6.12 7.73 3.37
N SER A 93 6.20 8.21 2.14
CA SER A 93 7.25 9.11 1.71
C SER A 93 6.69 10.18 0.79
N ASP A 94 7.40 11.28 0.67
CA ASP A 94 7.10 12.28 -0.34
C ASP A 94 7.57 11.78 -1.70
N CYS A 95 6.82 12.10 -2.73
CA CYS A 95 7.21 11.76 -4.09
C CYS A 95 6.74 12.85 -5.05
N LEU A 96 7.25 12.80 -6.26
CA LEU A 96 6.83 13.68 -7.34
C LEU A 96 6.02 12.86 -8.34
N TRP A 97 4.79 13.30 -8.55
CA TRP A 97 3.90 12.72 -9.55
C TRP A 97 4.13 13.44 -10.86
N VAL A 98 4.45 12.72 -11.91
CA VAL A 98 4.59 13.31 -13.24
C VAL A 98 3.22 13.57 -13.81
N GLU A 99 2.90 14.83 -14.08
CA GLU A 99 1.62 15.20 -14.66
C GLU A 99 1.58 14.84 -16.13
N GLY A 100 0.53 14.16 -16.53
CA GLY A 100 0.29 13.83 -17.91
C GLY A 100 -1.16 14.18 -18.26
N PRO A 101 -1.53 14.06 -19.51
CA PRO A 101 -2.89 14.36 -19.91
C PRO A 101 -3.86 13.32 -19.35
N ALA A 102 -4.83 13.78 -18.58
CA ALA A 102 -6.04 13.06 -18.23
C ALA A 102 -5.88 11.77 -17.44
N VAL A 103 -4.89 11.67 -16.55
CA VAL A 103 -4.80 10.53 -15.63
C VAL A 103 -5.09 11.00 -14.23
N SER A 104 -6.13 10.48 -13.61
CA SER A 104 -6.45 10.73 -12.21
C SER A 104 -6.29 9.43 -11.41
N TYR A 105 -5.79 9.59 -10.25
CA TYR A 105 -5.66 8.49 -9.32
C TYR A 105 -6.79 8.53 -8.33
#